data_5b77e25632deaf0e28f91c5ca5f1bcff
#
_entry.id   5b77e25632deaf0e28f91c5ca5f1bcff
#
_cell.length_a   1.000
_cell.length_b   1.000
_cell.length_c   1.000
_cell.angle_alpha   90.00
_cell.angle_beta   90.00
_cell.angle_gamma   90.00
#
_symmetry.space_group_name_H-M   'P 1'
#
loop_
_entity.id
_entity.type
_entity.pdbx_description
1 polymer ?
#
loop_
_entity_poly.entity_id
_entity_poly.type
_entity_poly.pdbx_seq_one_letter_code
_entity_poly.pdbx_strand_id
1 'polypeptide(L)'
;GGSSDSRHAPKETAVGMSNPGYTIEAEIRPEYRHFKGALAAARQGDEVNPEKRSSGEQFYLVQGKTYTDQELDQIEKRKWLAAKNQLGDRLFKPLQEEFQRYKKTGQYQKADSLLRYVNEEIEKQYAENPYKMSPETREMYKSVGGTPFLDGDYTVFGEIVEGMDVLEKIALVATDSNDRPKEDVIILGTKLKRK
;
A
#
# COMPACT_ATOMS: atom_id res chain seq x y z
N GLY A 1 14.75 -4.29 7.76
CA GLY A 1 15.45 -5.44 7.34
C GLY A 1 16.05 -5.32 5.99
N GLY A 2 16.80 -6.27 5.59
CA GLY A 2 17.11 -6.41 4.20
C GLY A 2 18.50 -6.22 3.78
N SER A 3 19.50 -6.33 4.62
CA SER A 3 20.78 -6.87 4.20
C SER A 3 21.09 -8.08 5.08
N SER A 4 21.76 -9.08 4.54
CA SER A 4 22.16 -10.28 5.27
C SER A 4 22.99 -9.95 6.51
N ASP A 5 23.49 -8.73 6.60
CA ASP A 5 24.22 -8.21 7.75
C ASP A 5 24.04 -6.70 7.93
N SER A 6 22.85 -6.30 8.34
CA SER A 6 22.54 -4.90 8.62
C SER A 6 23.36 -4.32 9.78
N ARG A 7 23.90 -5.16 10.69
CA ARG A 7 24.75 -4.74 11.79
C ARG A 7 26.12 -4.25 11.34
N HIS A 8 26.64 -4.79 10.25
CA HIS A 8 27.94 -4.43 9.69
C HIS A 8 27.85 -3.49 8.47
N ALA A 9 26.64 -3.12 8.06
CA ALA A 9 26.50 -2.11 7.02
C ALA A 9 27.03 -0.76 7.50
N PRO A 10 27.85 -0.05 6.71
CA PRO A 10 28.33 1.28 7.07
C PRO A 10 27.16 2.20 7.49
N LYS A 11 27.44 3.10 8.43
CA LYS A 11 26.47 4.14 8.82
C LYS A 11 26.07 4.92 7.55
N GLU A 12 24.82 5.35 7.49
CA GLU A 12 24.22 6.05 6.35
C GLU A 12 24.00 5.19 5.07
N THR A 13 24.34 3.92 5.10
CA THR A 13 23.94 3.02 4.01
C THR A 13 22.44 2.75 4.07
N ALA A 14 21.72 2.97 2.97
CA ALA A 14 20.33 2.58 2.85
C ALA A 14 20.20 1.07 3.01
N VAL A 15 19.39 0.64 3.97
CA VAL A 15 19.05 -0.77 4.21
C VAL A 15 17.62 -1.04 3.74
N GLY A 16 17.25 -2.30 3.54
CA GLY A 16 15.89 -2.64 3.10
C GLY A 16 15.71 -2.86 1.60
N MET A 17 16.80 -2.76 0.83
CA MET A 17 16.79 -2.96 -0.63
C MET A 17 17.11 -4.40 -1.05
N SER A 18 17.35 -5.32 -0.09
CA SER A 18 17.63 -6.71 -0.44
C SER A 18 16.38 -7.42 -0.95
N ASN A 19 16.59 -8.32 -1.89
CA ASN A 19 15.55 -9.19 -2.43
C ASN A 19 16.00 -10.64 -2.24
N PRO A 20 15.24 -11.48 -1.51
CA PRO A 20 15.60 -12.88 -1.26
C PRO A 20 15.47 -13.75 -2.51
N GLY A 21 15.07 -13.17 -3.65
CA GLY A 21 14.89 -13.87 -4.90
C GLY A 21 13.56 -14.60 -5.05
N TYR A 22 12.65 -14.47 -4.08
CA TYR A 22 11.30 -15.01 -4.16
C TYR A 22 10.25 -14.07 -3.59
N THR A 23 9.02 -14.26 -4.02
CA THR A 23 7.84 -13.55 -3.53
C THR A 23 6.76 -14.55 -3.15
N ILE A 24 5.84 -14.14 -2.28
CA ILE A 24 4.68 -14.91 -1.84
C ILE A 24 3.43 -14.32 -2.50
N GLU A 25 2.46 -15.14 -2.84
CA GLU A 25 1.19 -14.66 -3.38
C GLU A 25 0.51 -13.68 -2.41
N ALA A 26 -0.16 -12.68 -2.97
CA ALA A 26 -0.91 -11.72 -2.17
C ALA A 26 -2.15 -12.38 -1.55
N GLU A 27 -2.29 -12.27 -0.23
CA GLU A 27 -3.46 -12.72 0.52
C GLU A 27 -4.18 -11.50 1.12
N ILE A 28 -4.55 -10.56 0.27
CA ILE A 28 -5.20 -9.31 0.66
C ILE A 28 -6.67 -9.59 0.94
N ARG A 29 -7.06 -9.50 2.20
CA ARG A 29 -8.42 -9.77 2.67
C ARG A 29 -9.06 -8.52 3.24
N PRO A 30 -10.31 -8.19 2.87
CA PRO A 30 -10.97 -6.95 3.30
C PRO A 30 -11.25 -6.89 4.80
N GLU A 31 -11.31 -8.01 5.50
CA GLU A 31 -11.46 -8.08 6.95
C GLU A 31 -10.18 -7.73 7.73
N TYR A 32 -9.01 -7.85 7.10
CA TYR A 32 -7.73 -7.53 7.73
C TYR A 32 -7.27 -6.13 7.31
N ARG A 33 -7.26 -5.23 8.27
CA ARG A 33 -6.97 -3.81 8.08
C ARG A 33 -5.65 -3.43 8.73
N HIS A 34 -5.09 -2.34 8.26
CA HIS A 34 -3.85 -1.78 8.80
C HIS A 34 -4.12 -0.93 10.04
N PHE A 35 -4.81 -1.51 11.02
CA PHE A 35 -4.94 -0.89 12.32
C PHE A 35 -3.58 -0.86 13.04
N LYS A 36 -3.44 0.04 14.02
CA LYS A 36 -2.25 0.09 14.86
C LYS A 36 -1.96 -1.28 15.48
N GLY A 37 -0.72 -1.74 15.34
CA GLY A 37 -0.28 -3.08 15.74
C GLY A 37 -0.42 -4.16 14.67
N ALA A 38 -1.03 -3.88 13.52
CA ALA A 38 -1.07 -4.83 12.42
C ALA A 38 0.33 -5.19 11.92
N LEU A 39 0.54 -6.46 11.59
CA LEU A 39 1.75 -7.01 10.97
C LEU A 39 1.45 -7.30 9.51
N ALA A 40 2.14 -6.63 8.60
CA ALA A 40 1.89 -6.72 7.17
C ALA A 40 3.17 -6.95 6.37
N ALA A 41 3.03 -7.65 5.25
CA ALA A 41 4.15 -7.94 4.36
C ALA A 41 4.50 -6.72 3.49
N ALA A 42 5.79 -6.41 3.36
CA ALA A 42 6.25 -5.44 2.39
C ALA A 42 6.14 -5.99 0.95
N ARG A 43 6.12 -5.11 -0.03
CA ARG A 43 6.13 -5.47 -1.45
C ARG A 43 6.71 -4.36 -2.32
N GLN A 44 7.07 -4.69 -3.54
CA GLN A 44 7.40 -3.70 -4.55
C GLN A 44 6.15 -2.98 -5.09
N GLY A 45 6.35 -1.80 -5.67
CA GLY A 45 5.28 -0.99 -6.26
C GLY A 45 4.59 -1.68 -7.45
N ASP A 46 3.37 -1.25 -7.76
CA ASP A 46 2.51 -1.86 -8.79
C ASP A 46 3.13 -1.85 -10.20
N GLU A 47 4.04 -0.91 -10.49
CA GLU A 47 4.72 -0.80 -11.79
C GLU A 47 5.57 -2.04 -12.13
N VAL A 48 6.19 -2.64 -11.10
CA VAL A 48 7.05 -3.83 -11.23
C VAL A 48 6.42 -5.08 -10.63
N ASN A 49 5.33 -4.92 -9.87
CA ASN A 49 4.62 -5.98 -9.16
C ASN A 49 3.10 -5.78 -9.22
N PRO A 50 2.50 -5.87 -10.42
CA PRO A 50 1.06 -5.64 -10.60
C PRO A 50 0.17 -6.67 -9.89
N GLU A 51 0.70 -7.86 -9.59
CA GLU A 51 0.02 -8.90 -8.83
C GLU A 51 0.06 -8.67 -7.31
N LYS A 52 0.68 -7.58 -6.86
CA LYS A 52 0.84 -7.20 -5.45
C LYS A 52 1.48 -8.30 -4.58
N ARG A 53 2.32 -9.15 -5.17
CA ARG A 53 3.01 -10.24 -4.46
C ARG A 53 3.84 -9.69 -3.31
N SER A 54 3.78 -10.36 -2.18
CA SER A 54 4.50 -10.00 -0.96
C SER A 54 5.98 -10.37 -1.04
N SER A 55 6.85 -9.57 -0.41
CA SER A 55 8.25 -9.96 -0.18
C SER A 55 8.32 -11.21 0.69
N GLY A 56 9.26 -12.12 0.38
CA GLY A 56 9.44 -13.35 1.14
C GLY A 56 10.08 -13.17 2.52
N GLU A 57 10.68 -12.00 2.81
CA GLU A 57 11.43 -11.77 4.05
C GLU A 57 11.16 -10.42 4.72
N GLN A 58 10.49 -9.49 4.03
CA GLN A 58 10.29 -8.15 4.55
C GLN A 58 8.84 -7.94 5.01
N PHE A 59 8.70 -7.40 6.19
CA PHE A 59 7.42 -7.05 6.79
C PHE A 59 7.54 -5.74 7.58
N TYR A 60 6.41 -5.19 7.97
CA TYR A 60 6.34 -4.01 8.83
C TYR A 60 5.25 -4.15 9.88
N LEU A 61 5.41 -3.43 10.96
CA LEU A 61 4.43 -3.26 12.02
C LEU A 61 3.84 -1.86 11.92
N VAL A 62 2.52 -1.77 11.99
CA VAL A 62 1.81 -0.50 11.86
C VAL A 62 1.84 0.24 13.19
N GLN A 63 2.53 1.39 13.25
CA GLN A 63 2.38 2.37 14.31
C GLN A 63 1.15 3.25 14.03
N GLY A 64 1.14 3.91 12.86
CA GLY A 64 0.05 4.74 12.40
C GLY A 64 -0.28 5.92 13.30
N LYS A 65 -1.40 6.57 13.01
CA LYS A 65 -2.01 7.65 13.80
C LYS A 65 -3.52 7.48 13.85
N THR A 66 -4.20 8.25 14.66
CA THR A 66 -5.66 8.39 14.59
C THR A 66 -6.08 9.39 13.51
N TYR A 67 -7.30 9.27 13.02
CA TYR A 67 -7.83 10.05 11.90
C TYR A 67 -9.15 10.72 12.27
N THR A 68 -9.42 11.86 11.64
CA THR A 68 -10.74 12.47 11.62
C THR A 68 -11.58 11.89 10.47
N ASP A 69 -12.90 12.06 10.53
CA ASP A 69 -13.77 11.66 9.42
C ASP A 69 -13.40 12.35 8.11
N GLN A 70 -13.01 13.61 8.15
CA GLN A 70 -12.56 14.34 6.96
C GLN A 70 -11.29 13.76 6.34
N GLU A 71 -10.32 13.33 7.15
CA GLU A 71 -9.11 12.68 6.66
C GLU A 71 -9.42 11.32 6.03
N LEU A 72 -10.34 10.55 6.64
CA LEU A 72 -10.80 9.27 6.10
C LEU A 72 -11.53 9.44 4.77
N ASP A 73 -12.41 10.43 4.65
CA ASP A 73 -13.09 10.77 3.38
C ASP A 73 -12.09 11.10 2.27
N GLN A 74 -11.03 11.84 2.60
CA GLN A 74 -9.96 12.14 1.64
C GLN A 74 -9.19 10.90 1.20
N ILE A 75 -8.94 9.95 2.11
CA ILE A 75 -8.26 8.69 1.80
C ILE A 75 -9.14 7.85 0.86
N GLU A 76 -10.42 7.66 1.19
CA GLU A 76 -11.39 6.95 0.36
C GLU A 76 -11.46 7.54 -1.04
N LYS A 77 -11.59 8.87 -1.14
CA LYS A 77 -11.63 9.58 -2.41
C LYS A 77 -10.35 9.40 -3.24
N ARG A 78 -9.19 9.52 -2.60
CA ARG A 78 -7.89 9.34 -3.29
C ARG A 78 -7.72 7.94 -3.83
N LYS A 79 -8.05 6.90 -3.04
CA LYS A 79 -7.99 5.50 -3.50
C LYS A 79 -8.92 5.26 -4.68
N TRP A 80 -10.13 5.76 -4.62
CA TRP A 80 -11.09 5.63 -5.71
C TRP A 80 -10.62 6.31 -7.00
N LEU A 81 -10.12 7.55 -6.90
CA LEU A 81 -9.57 8.27 -8.05
C LEU A 81 -8.33 7.57 -8.63
N ALA A 82 -7.43 7.07 -7.78
CA ALA A 82 -6.27 6.32 -8.23
C ALA A 82 -6.67 5.05 -8.99
N ALA A 83 -7.66 4.30 -8.50
CA ALA A 83 -8.18 3.12 -9.19
C ALA A 83 -8.84 3.45 -10.54
N LYS A 84 -9.61 4.56 -10.62
CA LYS A 84 -10.15 5.06 -11.90
C LYS A 84 -9.05 5.40 -12.90
N ASN A 85 -8.01 6.09 -12.45
CA ASN A 85 -6.87 6.46 -13.30
C ASN A 85 -6.11 5.23 -13.80
N GLN A 86 -5.78 4.28 -12.91
CA GLN A 86 -5.11 3.03 -13.29
C GLN A 86 -5.91 2.21 -14.30
N LEU A 87 -7.24 2.13 -14.13
CA LEU A 87 -8.10 1.48 -15.11
C LEU A 87 -8.08 2.24 -16.45
N GLY A 88 -8.17 3.57 -16.40
CA GLY A 88 -8.09 4.42 -17.59
C GLY A 88 -6.81 4.20 -18.38
N ASP A 89 -5.67 4.23 -17.69
CA ASP A 89 -4.36 3.99 -18.31
C ASP A 89 -4.29 2.59 -18.94
N ARG A 90 -4.75 1.56 -18.23
CA ARG A 90 -4.77 0.18 -18.72
C ARG A 90 -5.65 0.02 -19.96
N LEU A 91 -6.82 0.64 -19.98
CA LEU A 91 -7.74 0.59 -21.12
C LEU A 91 -7.26 1.43 -22.30
N PHE A 92 -6.66 2.59 -22.03
CA PHE A 92 -6.18 3.50 -23.07
C PHE A 92 -4.88 3.06 -23.73
N LYS A 93 -3.99 2.40 -23.00
CA LYS A 93 -2.68 1.96 -23.50
C LYS A 93 -2.74 1.21 -24.85
N PRO A 94 -3.60 0.19 -25.05
CA PRO A 94 -3.71 -0.50 -26.33
C PRO A 94 -4.35 0.37 -27.45
N LEU A 95 -5.07 1.43 -27.11
CA LEU A 95 -5.74 2.33 -28.03
C LEU A 95 -4.90 3.54 -28.43
N GLN A 96 -3.75 3.74 -27.77
CA GLN A 96 -2.94 4.95 -27.90
C GLN A 96 -2.46 5.22 -29.34
N GLU A 97 -2.00 4.20 -30.04
CA GLU A 97 -1.53 4.34 -31.43
C GLU A 97 -2.66 4.71 -32.38
N GLU A 98 -3.80 4.06 -32.24
CA GLU A 98 -5.00 4.34 -33.03
C GLU A 98 -5.53 5.74 -32.76
N PHE A 99 -5.58 6.16 -31.51
CA PHE A 99 -5.94 7.51 -31.10
C PHE A 99 -5.03 8.56 -31.76
N GLN A 100 -3.72 8.37 -31.74
CA GLN A 100 -2.75 9.28 -32.37
C GLN A 100 -2.91 9.30 -33.89
N ARG A 101 -3.18 8.17 -34.52
CA ARG A 101 -3.45 8.08 -35.96
C ARG A 101 -4.70 8.89 -36.34
N TYR A 102 -5.81 8.75 -35.60
CA TYR A 102 -7.02 9.53 -35.84
C TYR A 102 -6.79 11.02 -35.67
N LYS A 103 -6.06 11.44 -34.67
CA LYS A 103 -5.69 12.86 -34.47
C LYS A 103 -4.87 13.40 -35.63
N LYS A 104 -3.85 12.67 -36.10
CA LYS A 104 -2.99 13.09 -37.21
C LYS A 104 -3.73 13.18 -38.55
N THR A 105 -4.79 12.38 -38.75
CA THR A 105 -5.58 12.35 -39.99
C THR A 105 -6.86 13.18 -39.91
N GLY A 106 -7.03 14.00 -38.86
CA GLY A 106 -8.20 14.87 -38.69
C GLY A 106 -9.51 14.14 -38.35
N GLN A 107 -9.44 12.84 -38.01
CA GLN A 107 -10.61 12.02 -37.65
C GLN A 107 -10.96 12.18 -36.16
N TYR A 108 -11.20 13.41 -35.72
CA TYR A 108 -11.38 13.75 -34.29
C TYR A 108 -12.57 13.02 -33.65
N GLN A 109 -13.68 12.84 -34.38
CA GLN A 109 -14.85 12.12 -33.86
C GLN A 109 -14.52 10.66 -33.50
N LYS A 110 -13.65 10.01 -34.28
CA LYS A 110 -13.18 8.64 -33.94
C LYS A 110 -12.24 8.64 -32.72
N ALA A 111 -11.34 9.62 -32.64
CA ALA A 111 -10.49 9.78 -31.45
C ALA A 111 -11.35 9.99 -30.18
N ASP A 112 -12.36 10.86 -30.24
CA ASP A 112 -13.29 11.10 -29.14
C ASP A 112 -14.11 9.86 -28.76
N SER A 113 -14.45 9.02 -29.75
CA SER A 113 -15.14 7.74 -29.47
C SER A 113 -14.30 6.77 -28.65
N LEU A 114 -12.97 6.73 -28.87
CA LEU A 114 -12.08 5.91 -28.05
C LEU A 114 -12.02 6.42 -26.59
N LEU A 115 -11.94 7.74 -26.41
CA LEU A 115 -11.95 8.32 -25.06
C LEU A 115 -13.30 8.09 -24.35
N ARG A 116 -14.41 8.20 -25.10
CA ARG A 116 -15.74 7.91 -24.56
C ARG A 116 -15.85 6.46 -24.10
N TYR A 117 -15.41 5.51 -24.91
CA TYR A 117 -15.37 4.10 -24.54
C TYR A 117 -14.59 3.87 -23.23
N VAL A 118 -13.38 4.44 -23.10
CA VAL A 118 -12.58 4.32 -21.88
C VAL A 118 -13.33 4.89 -20.66
N ASN A 119 -13.95 6.07 -20.81
CA ASN A 119 -14.69 6.70 -19.72
C ASN A 119 -15.94 5.88 -19.34
N GLU A 120 -16.67 5.34 -20.30
CA GLU A 120 -17.85 4.50 -20.06
C GLU A 120 -17.47 3.23 -19.29
N GLU A 121 -16.36 2.58 -19.63
CA GLU A 121 -15.86 1.39 -18.90
C GLU A 121 -15.38 1.75 -17.49
N ILE A 122 -14.74 2.91 -17.29
CA ILE A 122 -14.37 3.40 -15.95
C ILE A 122 -15.63 3.63 -15.10
N GLU A 123 -16.63 4.34 -15.63
CA GLU A 123 -17.86 4.61 -14.88
C GLU A 123 -18.67 3.34 -14.63
N LYS A 124 -18.67 2.39 -15.54
CA LYS A 124 -19.34 1.08 -15.35
C LYS A 124 -18.70 0.29 -14.19
N GLN A 125 -17.38 0.32 -14.06
CA GLN A 125 -16.68 -0.41 -13.01
C GLN A 125 -16.63 0.35 -11.67
N TYR A 126 -16.55 1.68 -11.73
CA TYR A 126 -16.33 2.56 -10.57
C TYR A 126 -17.44 3.63 -10.41
N ALA A 127 -18.69 3.30 -10.76
CA ALA A 127 -19.84 4.18 -10.51
C ALA A 127 -19.97 4.50 -9.00
N GLU A 128 -19.71 3.50 -8.16
CA GLU A 128 -19.68 3.63 -6.72
C GLU A 128 -18.24 3.51 -6.19
N ASN A 129 -17.97 4.14 -5.08
CA ASN A 129 -16.66 4.05 -4.43
C ASN A 129 -16.51 2.72 -3.66
N PRO A 130 -15.72 1.75 -4.16
CA PRO A 130 -15.53 0.46 -3.49
C PRO A 130 -14.62 0.56 -2.25
N TYR A 131 -13.94 1.70 -2.06
CA TYR A 131 -13.03 1.94 -0.93
C TYR A 131 -13.72 2.59 0.26
N LYS A 132 -15.04 2.76 0.20
CA LYS A 132 -15.81 3.30 1.32
C LYS A 132 -15.73 2.37 2.52
N MET A 133 -15.27 2.92 3.63
CA MET A 133 -15.12 2.18 4.88
C MET A 133 -16.47 2.04 5.59
N SER A 134 -16.68 0.91 6.27
CA SER A 134 -17.82 0.77 7.17
C SER A 134 -17.72 1.73 8.37
N PRO A 135 -18.84 2.04 9.02
CA PRO A 135 -18.83 2.88 10.25
C PRO A 135 -17.89 2.30 11.31
N GLU A 136 -17.87 0.98 11.48
CA GLU A 136 -17.02 0.28 12.45
C GLU A 136 -15.53 0.45 12.11
N THR A 137 -15.17 0.30 10.83
CA THR A 137 -13.80 0.50 10.36
C THR A 137 -13.33 1.93 10.59
N ARG A 138 -14.22 2.91 10.32
CA ARG A 138 -13.92 4.33 10.55
C ARG A 138 -13.69 4.60 12.03
N GLU A 139 -14.56 4.07 12.90
CA GLU A 139 -14.42 4.24 14.35
C GLU A 139 -13.11 3.65 14.87
N MET A 140 -12.68 2.50 14.35
CA MET A 140 -11.39 1.91 14.68
C MET A 140 -10.22 2.82 14.27
N TYR A 141 -10.24 3.40 13.07
CA TYR A 141 -9.19 4.34 12.66
C TYR A 141 -9.20 5.66 13.44
N LYS A 142 -10.37 6.08 13.97
CA LYS A 142 -10.50 7.27 14.81
C LYS A 142 -10.02 7.04 16.24
N SER A 143 -10.26 5.86 16.80
CA SER A 143 -9.96 5.54 18.20
C SER A 143 -8.61 4.85 18.39
N VAL A 144 -8.32 3.79 17.61
CA VAL A 144 -7.08 3.01 17.69
C VAL A 144 -6.02 3.57 16.76
N GLY A 145 -6.41 4.00 15.57
CA GLY A 145 -5.51 4.49 14.54
C GLY A 145 -4.97 3.40 13.62
N GLY A 146 -3.99 3.78 12.80
CA GLY A 146 -3.38 2.88 11.83
C GLY A 146 -2.94 3.59 10.55
N THR A 147 -2.97 2.86 9.41
CA THR A 147 -2.59 3.38 8.09
C THR A 147 -3.62 2.97 7.02
N PRO A 148 -4.84 3.58 7.04
CA PRO A 148 -5.96 3.17 6.19
C PRO A 148 -5.68 3.28 4.68
N PHE A 149 -4.71 4.08 4.28
CA PHE A 149 -4.31 4.22 2.87
C PHE A 149 -3.61 2.97 2.32
N LEU A 150 -3.15 2.04 3.18
CA LEU A 150 -2.54 0.76 2.78
C LEU A 150 -3.56 -0.39 2.65
N ASP A 151 -4.80 -0.20 3.12
CA ASP A 151 -5.85 -1.22 3.03
C ASP A 151 -6.13 -1.64 1.59
N GLY A 152 -6.19 -2.95 1.34
CA GLY A 152 -6.42 -3.50 0.01
C GLY A 152 -5.18 -3.48 -0.91
N ASP A 153 -4.02 -3.05 -0.41
CA ASP A 153 -2.79 -2.98 -1.19
C ASP A 153 -1.67 -3.88 -0.65
N TYR A 154 -1.77 -4.34 0.60
CA TYR A 154 -0.78 -5.20 1.26
C TYR A 154 -1.45 -6.33 2.04
N THR A 155 -0.75 -7.46 2.14
CA THR A 155 -1.19 -8.60 2.94
C THR A 155 -0.94 -8.33 4.42
N VAL A 156 -2.00 -8.25 5.21
CA VAL A 156 -1.94 -8.26 6.68
C VAL A 156 -2.06 -9.71 7.15
N PHE A 157 -1.08 -10.22 7.88
CA PHE A 157 -1.01 -11.62 8.28
C PHE A 157 -0.90 -11.84 9.79
N GLY A 158 -0.91 -10.77 10.57
CA GLY A 158 -0.85 -10.83 12.03
C GLY A 158 -1.15 -9.51 12.70
N GLU A 159 -1.10 -9.53 14.02
CA GLU A 159 -1.25 -8.34 14.87
C GLU A 159 -0.45 -8.48 16.16
N ILE A 160 -0.04 -7.37 16.75
CA ILE A 160 0.53 -7.35 18.09
C ILE A 160 -0.59 -7.52 19.10
N VAL A 161 -0.52 -8.59 19.89
CA VAL A 161 -1.48 -8.84 20.98
C VAL A 161 -0.95 -8.45 22.35
N GLU A 162 0.37 -8.38 22.49
CA GLU A 162 1.06 -7.92 23.70
C GLU A 162 2.37 -7.22 23.30
N GLY A 163 2.78 -6.16 24.01
CA GLY A 163 4.02 -5.42 23.73
C GLY A 163 3.84 -4.20 22.81
N MET A 164 2.65 -3.61 22.75
CA MET A 164 2.42 -2.38 21.99
C MET A 164 3.32 -1.22 22.45
N ASP A 165 3.64 -1.15 23.73
CA ASP A 165 4.60 -0.18 24.30
C ASP A 165 6.02 -0.37 23.75
N VAL A 166 6.39 -1.59 23.35
CA VAL A 166 7.67 -1.87 22.68
C VAL A 166 7.69 -1.29 21.28
N LEU A 167 6.59 -1.45 20.52
CA LEU A 167 6.43 -0.82 19.20
C LEU A 167 6.58 0.70 19.29
N GLU A 168 5.92 1.31 20.27
CA GLU A 168 5.99 2.77 20.51
C GLU A 168 7.42 3.22 20.80
N LYS A 169 8.16 2.49 21.65
CA LYS A 169 9.56 2.79 21.97
C LYS A 169 10.45 2.68 20.72
N ILE A 170 10.26 1.64 19.92
CA ILE A 170 11.02 1.46 18.66
C ILE A 170 10.74 2.62 17.70
N ALA A 171 9.51 3.04 17.58
CA ALA A 171 9.13 4.12 16.68
C ALA A 171 9.67 5.51 17.10
N LEU A 172 10.08 5.67 18.35
CA LEU A 172 10.64 6.91 18.90
C LEU A 172 12.17 6.97 18.88
N VAL A 173 12.86 5.92 18.43
CA VAL A 173 14.33 5.95 18.38
C VAL A 173 14.82 6.98 17.36
N ALA A 174 15.95 7.60 17.64
CA ALA A 174 16.58 8.54 16.72
C ALA A 174 17.05 7.81 15.45
N THR A 175 16.69 8.35 14.28
CA THR A 175 17.04 7.79 12.97
C THR A 175 17.96 8.74 12.20
N ASP A 176 18.60 8.23 11.13
CA ASP A 176 19.30 9.00 10.13
C ASP A 176 18.34 9.47 9.01
N SER A 177 18.88 10.06 7.94
CA SER A 177 18.11 10.55 6.78
C SER A 177 17.42 9.44 5.97
N ASN A 178 17.76 8.18 6.19
CA ASN A 178 17.17 7.01 5.55
C ASN A 178 16.24 6.24 6.50
N ASP A 179 15.78 6.88 7.57
CA ASP A 179 14.95 6.29 8.64
C ASP A 179 15.60 5.08 9.34
N ARG A 180 16.93 4.89 9.18
CA ARG A 180 17.67 3.86 9.90
C ARG A 180 17.94 4.31 11.32
N PRO A 181 17.68 3.49 12.36
CA PRO A 181 18.06 3.80 13.73
C PRO A 181 19.55 4.10 13.86
N LYS A 182 19.90 5.20 14.56
CA LYS A 182 21.30 5.58 14.81
C LYS A 182 22.02 4.61 15.73
N GLU A 183 21.26 3.96 16.63
CA GLU A 183 21.71 2.88 17.48
C GLU A 183 20.93 1.61 17.14
N ASP A 184 21.58 0.46 17.24
CA ASP A 184 20.95 -0.82 16.87
C ASP A 184 19.77 -1.14 17.79
N VAL A 185 18.63 -1.46 17.19
CA VAL A 185 17.47 -2.00 17.88
C VAL A 185 17.49 -3.52 17.76
N ILE A 186 17.71 -4.20 18.88
CA ILE A 186 17.84 -5.66 18.92
C ILE A 186 16.56 -6.29 19.44
N ILE A 187 15.93 -7.14 18.64
CA ILE A 187 14.80 -7.96 19.07
C ILE A 187 15.33 -9.17 19.84
N LEU A 188 15.12 -9.19 21.15
CA LEU A 188 15.60 -10.27 22.04
C LEU A 188 14.71 -11.52 21.95
N GLY A 189 13.45 -11.38 21.58
CA GLY A 189 12.52 -12.49 21.41
C GLY A 189 11.13 -12.04 21.04
N THR A 190 10.40 -12.95 20.40
CA THR A 190 8.98 -12.83 20.08
C THR A 190 8.27 -14.13 20.43
N LYS A 191 6.97 -14.07 20.73
CA LYS A 191 6.12 -15.23 20.95
C LYS A 191 4.94 -15.19 20.00
N LEU A 192 4.72 -16.27 19.26
CA LEU A 192 3.53 -16.42 18.41
C LEU A 192 2.40 -16.98 19.26
N LYS A 193 1.26 -16.29 19.24
CA LYS A 193 -0.03 -16.83 19.70
C LYS A 193 -0.87 -17.15 18.46
N ARG A 194 -1.28 -18.40 18.30
CA ARG A 194 -2.25 -18.79 17.27
C ARG A 194 -3.66 -18.63 17.85
N LYS A 195 -4.53 -17.97 17.11
CA LYS A 195 -5.98 -17.98 17.42
C LYS A 195 -6.58 -19.32 17.05
#